data_9943473cb50591b641fad0a53d896c32
#
_entry.id   9943473cb50591b641fad0a53d896c32
#
_cell.length_a   1.000
_cell.length_b   1.000
_cell.length_c   1.000
_cell.angle_alpha   90.00
_cell.angle_beta   90.00
_cell.angle_gamma   90.00
#
_symmetry.space_group_name_H-M   'P 1'
#
loop_
_entity.id
_entity.type
_entity.pdbx_description
1 polymer ?
#
loop_
_entity_poly.entity_id
_entity_poly.type
_entity_poly.pdbx_seq_one_letter_code
_entity_poly.pdbx_strand_id
1 'polypeptide(L)'
;MQQTRVATSKTCANLVAYRTPSRAVRAGKPRIASPCAISSHARRVLAPLLAAIESRIRHTPRAFRVFLSRPSSTPRHAFPILARRMNIFAKRCSAALCSALLLLLAACGRPEADLPDDAYVWQRSWTPPVSQALAKNADVVRAWRVLMAEMNPDGRWFATAPDLAALAAAKRPVIMVLRLDGRADALPAADVLARIGTARSAWKDAGVMLKGVEIDYDCPTSKLPAYAAFLQALKQGLGPELPLSITALPTWLNGSGLDALLKIPDEAVLQVHAVLSPEQGLFNAKRASAWLAAFAGRTQRPWRVALPTYGSRVSWNDDGSIAAVESERSALLAGGRASELVATPASMAAFVDEIHRSRPRGLAGIVWFRLPTARDERAWSPATWRAVLTRQPLQPALSVTARAAEAGAQDLILFNSGNADAALPSAIRWAGTCRAADGINGYTLEQDSGGAYLRRSQDGLLRAGGQRNIGWIRCENGPSSFDVQP
;
A
#
# COMPACT_ATOMS: atom_id res chain seq x y z
N MET A 1 -24.62 -3.68 44.15
CA MET A 1 -25.19 -3.40 42.82
C MET A 1 -24.64 -2.05 42.33
N GLN A 2 -23.49 -2.06 41.67
CA GLN A 2 -22.89 -0.89 41.04
C GLN A 2 -22.97 -1.12 39.53
N GLN A 3 -23.78 -0.30 38.86
CA GLN A 3 -23.87 -0.29 37.41
C GLN A 3 -22.67 0.46 36.82
N THR A 4 -21.76 -0.26 36.19
CA THR A 4 -20.67 0.30 35.41
C THR A 4 -21.23 0.76 34.06
N ARG A 5 -21.39 2.05 33.88
CA ARG A 5 -21.70 2.66 32.57
C ARG A 5 -20.49 2.54 31.65
N VAL A 6 -20.60 1.68 30.66
CA VAL A 6 -19.63 1.62 29.54
C VAL A 6 -19.87 2.81 28.62
N ALA A 7 -18.95 3.75 28.60
CA ALA A 7 -18.96 4.86 27.65
C ALA A 7 -18.60 4.36 26.26
N THR A 8 -19.58 4.30 25.36
CA THR A 8 -19.36 4.03 23.94
C THR A 8 -18.72 5.25 23.27
N SER A 9 -17.42 5.17 23.00
CA SER A 9 -16.71 6.17 22.19
C SER A 9 -17.20 6.09 20.74
N LYS A 10 -17.98 7.05 20.30
CA LYS A 10 -18.32 7.27 18.89
C LYS A 10 -17.09 7.80 18.15
N THR A 11 -16.41 6.95 17.41
CA THR A 11 -15.34 7.37 16.50
C THR A 11 -15.98 7.85 15.19
N CYS A 12 -16.31 9.14 15.10
CA CYS A 12 -16.67 9.76 13.81
C CYS A 12 -15.39 10.11 13.06
N ALA A 13 -15.13 9.42 11.95
CA ALA A 13 -14.20 9.89 10.93
C ALA A 13 -14.86 11.10 10.22
N ASN A 14 -14.41 12.31 10.49
CA ASN A 14 -14.88 13.49 9.77
C ASN A 14 -14.27 13.53 8.37
N LEU A 15 -15.06 13.18 7.38
CA LEU A 15 -14.80 13.49 5.98
C LEU A 15 -15.69 14.65 5.56
N VAL A 16 -15.04 15.75 5.23
CA VAL A 16 -15.71 16.94 4.68
C VAL A 16 -16.19 16.62 3.27
N ALA A 17 -17.50 16.66 3.06
CA ALA A 17 -18.10 16.50 1.75
C ALA A 17 -17.82 17.74 0.87
N TYR A 18 -17.13 17.57 -0.24
CA TYR A 18 -16.95 18.61 -1.27
C TYR A 18 -18.04 18.51 -2.33
N ARG A 19 -18.80 19.59 -2.50
CA ARG A 19 -19.56 19.83 -3.73
C ARG A 19 -18.63 20.38 -4.80
N THR A 20 -18.48 19.66 -5.92
CA THR A 20 -17.82 20.17 -7.13
C THR A 20 -18.88 20.69 -8.10
N PRO A 21 -18.68 21.88 -8.72
CA PRO A 21 -19.54 22.31 -9.82
C PRO A 21 -19.17 21.56 -11.11
N SER A 22 -20.15 20.96 -11.74
CA SER A 22 -20.03 20.28 -13.04
C SER A 22 -19.77 21.32 -14.14
N ARG A 23 -18.61 21.24 -14.80
CA ARG A 23 -18.34 21.87 -16.09
C ARG A 23 -18.16 20.77 -17.13
N ALA A 24 -19.02 20.78 -18.13
CA ALA A 24 -18.96 19.92 -19.31
C ALA A 24 -17.67 20.21 -20.12
N VAL A 25 -16.89 19.17 -20.39
CA VAL A 25 -15.75 19.22 -21.31
C VAL A 25 -16.04 18.32 -22.51
N ARG A 26 -15.96 18.92 -23.69
CA ARG A 26 -16.13 18.31 -25.02
C ARG A 26 -15.07 17.24 -25.27
N ALA A 27 -15.51 16.15 -25.91
CA ALA A 27 -14.68 15.03 -26.35
C ALA A 27 -13.68 15.46 -27.45
N GLY A 28 -12.39 15.28 -27.20
CA GLY A 28 -11.30 15.35 -28.18
C GLY A 28 -10.78 13.94 -28.51
N LYS A 29 -10.56 13.67 -29.79
CA LYS A 29 -10.11 12.38 -30.35
C LYS A 29 -8.70 11.98 -29.85
N PRO A 30 -8.41 10.68 -29.73
CA PRO A 30 -7.09 10.21 -29.27
C PRO A 30 -6.01 10.40 -30.35
N ARG A 31 -4.87 10.96 -29.95
CA ARG A 31 -3.64 10.97 -30.74
C ARG A 31 -2.78 9.77 -30.34
N ILE A 32 -2.28 9.08 -31.36
CA ILE A 32 -1.38 7.95 -31.32
C ILE A 32 -0.05 8.37 -30.67
N ALA A 33 0.44 7.58 -29.72
CA ALA A 33 1.70 7.80 -29.02
C ALA A 33 2.89 7.49 -29.94
N SER A 34 3.84 8.41 -29.99
CA SER A 34 5.18 8.25 -30.61
C SER A 34 6.18 7.70 -29.57
N PRO A 35 7.26 7.01 -30.05
CA PRO A 35 8.10 6.21 -29.17
C PRO A 35 9.17 7.01 -28.42
N CYS A 36 9.55 6.51 -27.26
CA CYS A 36 10.72 6.76 -26.42
C CYS A 36 11.36 8.17 -26.46
N ALA A 37 11.02 8.99 -25.49
CA ALA A 37 11.77 10.20 -25.18
C ALA A 37 13.02 9.84 -24.35
N ILE A 38 14.21 10.04 -24.91
CA ILE A 38 15.51 9.96 -24.21
C ILE A 38 15.51 11.02 -23.09
N SER A 39 15.84 10.61 -21.86
CA SER A 39 15.80 11.47 -20.68
C SER A 39 16.68 12.71 -20.85
N SER A 40 16.28 13.83 -20.24
CA SER A 40 16.99 15.13 -20.30
C SER A 40 18.43 15.05 -19.76
N HIS A 41 18.76 14.04 -18.97
CA HIS A 41 20.10 13.80 -18.45
C HIS A 41 21.04 13.24 -19.51
N ALA A 42 20.57 12.33 -20.37
CA ALA A 42 21.35 11.79 -21.48
C ALA A 42 21.71 12.87 -22.51
N ARG A 43 20.83 13.86 -22.74
CA ARG A 43 21.11 14.98 -23.64
C ARG A 43 22.19 15.92 -23.10
N ARG A 44 22.30 16.12 -21.78
CA ARG A 44 23.34 17.00 -21.18
C ARG A 44 24.74 16.41 -21.21
N VAL A 45 24.87 15.09 -21.23
CA VAL A 45 26.17 14.41 -21.26
C VAL A 45 26.65 14.15 -22.69
N LEU A 46 25.73 13.87 -23.62
CA LEU A 46 26.08 13.60 -25.03
C LEU A 46 26.41 14.85 -25.84
N ALA A 47 25.83 16.00 -25.54
CA ALA A 47 26.08 17.25 -26.29
C ALA A 47 27.56 17.69 -26.29
N PRO A 48 28.27 17.74 -25.16
CA PRO A 48 29.69 18.09 -25.15
C PRO A 48 30.59 17.04 -25.82
N LEU A 49 30.23 15.77 -25.79
CA LEU A 49 31.01 14.69 -26.43
C LEU A 49 30.90 14.74 -27.95
N LEU A 50 29.69 14.98 -28.49
CA LEU A 50 29.47 15.16 -29.92
C LEU A 50 30.16 16.41 -30.44
N ALA A 51 30.13 17.53 -29.71
CA ALA A 51 30.84 18.76 -30.06
C ALA A 51 32.37 18.56 -30.08
N ALA A 52 32.91 17.77 -29.14
CA ALA A 52 34.34 17.45 -29.11
C ALA A 52 34.78 16.56 -30.30
N ILE A 53 33.90 15.65 -30.74
CA ILE A 53 34.15 14.80 -31.91
C ILE A 53 34.08 15.62 -33.20
N GLU A 54 33.10 16.51 -33.37
CA GLU A 54 32.99 17.40 -34.52
C GLU A 54 34.18 18.41 -34.61
N SER A 55 34.64 18.95 -33.47
CA SER A 55 35.81 19.82 -33.41
C SER A 55 37.09 19.10 -33.86
N ARG A 56 37.27 17.83 -33.48
CA ARG A 56 38.45 17.07 -33.91
C ARG A 56 38.42 16.65 -35.39
N ILE A 57 37.26 16.47 -35.97
CA ILE A 57 37.11 16.18 -37.41
C ILE A 57 37.41 17.43 -38.25
N ARG A 58 37.15 18.64 -37.78
CA ARG A 58 37.41 19.90 -38.48
C ARG A 58 38.89 20.32 -38.47
N HIS A 59 39.70 19.80 -37.59
CA HIS A 59 41.15 20.14 -37.48
C HIS A 59 42.08 19.06 -38.03
N THR A 60 41.62 18.19 -38.93
CA THR A 60 42.52 17.33 -39.71
C THR A 60 43.30 18.17 -40.73
N PRO A 61 44.65 18.06 -40.76
CA PRO A 61 45.48 18.88 -41.65
C PRO A 61 45.08 18.72 -43.12
N ARG A 62 45.06 19.84 -43.85
CA ARG A 62 44.72 19.90 -45.28
C ARG A 62 45.51 18.92 -46.17
N ALA A 63 46.62 18.37 -45.70
CA ALA A 63 47.44 17.38 -46.43
C ALA A 63 46.69 16.06 -46.77
N PHE A 64 45.59 15.75 -46.09
CA PHE A 64 44.86 14.51 -46.33
C PHE A 64 43.81 14.60 -47.45
N ARG A 65 43.44 15.81 -47.90
CA ARG A 65 42.45 16.04 -48.98
C ARG A 65 43.01 15.96 -50.39
N VAL A 66 44.33 16.11 -50.57
CA VAL A 66 44.95 16.14 -51.91
C VAL A 66 45.30 14.74 -52.41
N PHE A 67 45.31 13.72 -51.53
CA PHE A 67 45.77 12.37 -51.88
C PHE A 67 44.70 11.47 -52.53
N LEU A 68 43.46 11.92 -52.58
CA LEU A 68 42.35 11.13 -53.15
C LEU A 68 42.02 11.50 -54.63
N SER A 69 42.76 12.38 -55.28
CA SER A 69 42.39 12.91 -56.62
C SER A 69 43.42 12.77 -57.72
N ARG A 70 44.53 11.99 -57.60
CA ARG A 70 45.42 11.69 -58.74
C ARG A 70 46.06 10.32 -58.70
N PRO A 71 45.94 9.52 -59.76
CA PRO A 71 46.74 8.31 -59.93
C PRO A 71 48.01 8.61 -60.64
N SER A 72 49.21 8.52 -60.02
CA SER A 72 50.47 8.36 -60.71
C SER A 72 51.55 7.88 -59.77
N SER A 73 52.15 6.74 -60.14
CA SER A 73 53.48 6.16 -59.94
C SER A 73 54.36 6.73 -58.81
N THR A 74 54.48 5.99 -57.69
CA THR A 74 55.58 6.13 -56.72
C THR A 74 55.81 4.79 -55.94
N PRO A 75 57.05 4.56 -55.44
CA PRO A 75 57.57 3.21 -55.16
C PRO A 75 56.99 2.51 -53.92
N ARG A 76 56.97 1.19 -54.02
CA ARG A 76 56.31 0.19 -53.17
C ARG A 76 56.81 0.05 -51.71
N HIS A 77 57.71 0.88 -51.19
CA HIS A 77 58.37 0.60 -49.90
C HIS A 77 57.92 1.42 -48.68
N ALA A 78 57.00 2.40 -48.81
CA ALA A 78 56.57 3.25 -47.69
C ALA A 78 55.22 2.86 -47.05
N PHE A 79 54.51 1.84 -47.57
CA PHE A 79 53.11 1.54 -47.17
C PHE A 79 52.89 0.73 -45.90
N PRO A 80 53.80 -0.18 -45.40
CA PRO A 80 53.46 -1.04 -44.29
C PRO A 80 53.34 -0.34 -42.91
N ILE A 81 54.05 0.77 -42.72
CA ILE A 81 54.07 1.45 -41.39
C ILE A 81 52.83 2.30 -41.20
N LEU A 82 52.29 2.91 -42.21
CA LEU A 82 51.10 3.76 -42.12
C LEU A 82 49.82 2.91 -41.94
N ALA A 83 49.72 1.79 -42.69
CA ALA A 83 48.61 0.86 -42.57
C ALA A 83 48.58 0.15 -41.18
N ARG A 84 49.75 -0.13 -40.59
CA ARG A 84 49.84 -0.70 -39.25
C ARG A 84 49.44 0.26 -38.16
N ARG A 85 49.77 1.57 -38.30
CA ARG A 85 49.33 2.61 -37.36
C ARG A 85 47.81 2.92 -37.43
N MET A 86 47.24 2.94 -38.63
CA MET A 86 45.81 3.09 -38.85
C MET A 86 45.00 1.94 -38.27
N ASN A 87 45.46 0.68 -38.42
CA ASN A 87 44.81 -0.50 -37.85
C ASN A 87 44.88 -0.52 -36.30
N ILE A 88 45.95 -0.02 -35.70
CA ILE A 88 46.06 0.08 -34.23
C ILE A 88 45.14 1.21 -33.71
N PHE A 89 45.01 2.33 -34.44
CA PHE A 89 44.11 3.41 -34.06
C PHE A 89 42.64 3.00 -34.20
N ALA A 90 42.26 2.33 -35.29
CA ALA A 90 40.92 1.81 -35.51
C ALA A 90 40.53 0.75 -34.43
N LYS A 91 41.45 -0.15 -34.08
CA LYS A 91 41.20 -1.15 -32.98
C LYS A 91 41.09 -0.49 -31.63
N ARG A 92 41.87 0.57 -31.33
CA ARG A 92 41.74 1.31 -30.06
C ARG A 92 40.46 2.13 -29.98
N CYS A 93 40.02 2.74 -31.07
CA CYS A 93 38.72 3.44 -31.13
C CYS A 93 37.55 2.48 -31.03
N SER A 94 37.60 1.31 -31.70
CA SER A 94 36.55 0.26 -31.55
C SER A 94 36.49 -0.30 -30.14
N ALA A 95 37.63 -0.57 -29.49
CA ALA A 95 37.68 -1.03 -28.11
C ALA A 95 37.15 0.02 -27.13
N ALA A 96 37.46 1.29 -27.31
CA ALA A 96 36.93 2.39 -26.50
C ALA A 96 35.41 2.59 -26.68
N LEU A 97 34.93 2.44 -27.93
CA LEU A 97 33.49 2.52 -28.22
C LEU A 97 32.72 1.32 -27.62
N CYS A 98 33.26 0.09 -27.71
CA CYS A 98 32.68 -1.08 -27.08
C CYS A 98 32.70 -0.98 -25.56
N SER A 99 33.79 -0.46 -24.97
CA SER A 99 33.84 -0.23 -23.52
C SER A 99 32.86 0.83 -23.05
N ALA A 100 32.70 1.92 -23.80
CA ALA A 100 31.68 2.95 -23.50
C ALA A 100 30.25 2.42 -23.66
N LEU A 101 29.99 1.57 -24.66
CA LEU A 101 28.71 0.93 -24.87
C LEU A 101 28.39 -0.09 -23.75
N LEU A 102 29.39 -0.85 -23.32
CA LEU A 102 29.27 -1.76 -22.18
C LEU A 102 29.04 -1.03 -20.85
N LEU A 103 29.69 0.11 -20.65
CA LEU A 103 29.45 0.97 -19.48
C LEU A 103 28.06 1.62 -19.52
N LEU A 104 27.55 2.00 -20.70
CA LEU A 104 26.19 2.49 -20.87
C LEU A 104 25.14 1.42 -20.65
N LEU A 105 25.39 0.17 -21.09
CA LEU A 105 24.53 -0.98 -20.82
C LEU A 105 24.56 -1.40 -19.35
N ALA A 106 25.70 -1.31 -18.67
CA ALA A 106 25.81 -1.57 -17.25
C ALA A 106 25.15 -0.48 -16.38
N ALA A 107 25.08 0.77 -16.87
CA ALA A 107 24.35 1.85 -16.19
C ALA A 107 22.82 1.73 -16.30
N CYS A 108 22.30 1.01 -17.29
CA CYS A 108 20.86 0.76 -17.46
C CYS A 108 20.33 -0.42 -16.67
N GLY A 109 21.15 -1.18 -15.95
CA GLY A 109 20.81 -2.48 -15.40
C GLY A 109 21.00 -2.68 -13.90
N ARG A 110 21.06 -1.62 -13.07
CA ARG A 110 20.87 -1.85 -11.64
C ARG A 110 19.40 -2.18 -11.40
N PRO A 111 19.06 -3.38 -10.91
CA PRO A 111 17.71 -3.63 -10.45
C PRO A 111 17.43 -2.58 -9.37
N GLU A 112 16.43 -1.74 -9.63
CA GLU A 112 15.99 -0.75 -8.67
C GLU A 112 15.50 -1.52 -7.44
N ALA A 113 16.11 -1.29 -6.27
CA ALA A 113 15.80 -2.00 -5.05
C ALA A 113 14.27 -1.91 -4.78
N ASP A 114 13.66 -3.00 -4.37
CA ASP A 114 12.25 -3.01 -4.01
C ASP A 114 11.92 -1.93 -2.98
N LEU A 115 10.72 -1.36 -3.05
CA LEU A 115 10.25 -0.42 -2.05
C LEU A 115 10.02 -1.19 -0.75
N PRO A 116 10.65 -0.78 0.36
CA PRO A 116 10.45 -1.46 1.63
C PRO A 116 9.05 -1.22 2.19
N ASP A 117 8.49 -2.25 2.82
CA ASP A 117 7.19 -2.24 3.45
C ASP A 117 7.29 -2.00 4.95
N ASP A 118 6.55 -1.02 5.46
CA ASP A 118 6.25 -0.84 6.88
C ASP A 118 4.79 -1.26 7.14
N ALA A 119 4.40 -1.48 8.40
CA ALA A 119 3.01 -1.70 8.74
C ALA A 119 2.62 -1.00 10.05
N TYR A 120 1.41 -0.44 10.05
CA TYR A 120 0.80 0.10 11.26
C TYR A 120 0.28 -1.02 12.15
N VAL A 121 0.66 -0.98 13.42
CA VAL A 121 0.05 -1.76 14.50
C VAL A 121 -0.91 -0.81 15.20
N TRP A 122 -2.19 -0.87 14.78
CA TRP A 122 -3.20 0.14 15.14
C TRP A 122 -4.21 -0.35 16.19
N GLN A 123 -3.97 -1.55 16.70
CA GLN A 123 -4.86 -2.18 17.70
C GLN A 123 -4.75 -1.46 19.04
N ARG A 124 -5.87 -0.94 19.52
CA ARG A 124 -5.97 -0.28 20.85
C ARG A 124 -5.82 -1.26 22.00
N SER A 125 -6.19 -2.51 21.78
CA SER A 125 -6.00 -3.60 22.74
C SER A 125 -5.00 -4.60 22.18
N TRP A 126 -3.91 -4.81 22.87
CA TRP A 126 -2.91 -5.80 22.50
C TRP A 126 -3.33 -7.18 23.01
N THR A 127 -3.59 -8.07 22.09
CA THR A 127 -4.03 -9.45 22.35
C THR A 127 -3.03 -10.42 21.73
N PRO A 128 -3.00 -11.70 22.15
CA PRO A 128 -2.08 -12.67 21.56
C PRO A 128 -2.07 -12.74 20.03
N PRO A 129 -3.19 -12.61 19.31
CA PRO A 129 -3.19 -12.51 17.84
C PRO A 129 -2.36 -11.35 17.27
N VAL A 130 -2.22 -10.21 17.96
CA VAL A 130 -1.40 -9.09 17.53
C VAL A 130 0.08 -9.46 17.61
N SER A 131 0.53 -9.95 18.78
CA SER A 131 1.92 -10.39 19.00
C SER A 131 2.30 -11.53 18.05
N GLN A 132 1.38 -12.46 17.75
CA GLN A 132 1.58 -13.51 16.76
C GLN A 132 1.71 -12.96 15.33
N ALA A 133 0.90 -11.96 14.97
CA ALA A 133 0.97 -11.33 13.66
C ALA A 133 2.31 -10.59 13.45
N LEU A 134 2.82 -9.92 14.48
CA LEU A 134 4.17 -9.31 14.48
C LEU A 134 5.24 -10.38 14.22
N ALA A 135 5.26 -11.44 15.02
CA ALA A 135 6.26 -12.50 14.92
C ALA A 135 6.26 -13.17 13.54
N LYS A 136 5.06 -13.47 13.00
CA LYS A 136 4.91 -14.17 11.71
C LYS A 136 5.32 -13.34 10.49
N ASN A 137 5.36 -12.00 10.61
CA ASN A 137 5.62 -11.12 9.47
C ASN A 137 6.86 -10.23 9.66
N ALA A 138 7.65 -10.48 10.71
CA ALA A 138 8.87 -9.73 10.96
C ALA A 138 9.92 -9.88 9.84
N ASP A 139 9.89 -10.94 9.07
CA ASP A 139 10.80 -11.20 7.94
C ASP A 139 10.51 -10.33 6.71
N VAL A 140 9.25 -9.93 6.50
CA VAL A 140 8.80 -9.17 5.32
C VAL A 140 8.53 -7.70 5.60
N VAL A 141 8.40 -7.30 6.88
CA VAL A 141 8.18 -5.91 7.28
C VAL A 141 9.49 -5.26 7.70
N ARG A 142 9.78 -4.08 7.15
CA ARG A 142 10.99 -3.32 7.50
C ARG A 142 10.87 -2.66 8.87
N ALA A 143 9.75 -2.01 9.15
CA ALA A 143 9.50 -1.31 10.40
C ALA A 143 8.02 -1.38 10.82
N TRP A 144 7.79 -1.40 12.13
CA TRP A 144 6.46 -1.32 12.73
C TRP A 144 6.14 0.12 13.12
N ARG A 145 4.97 0.65 12.71
CA ARG A 145 4.43 1.95 13.14
C ARG A 145 3.36 1.69 14.18
N VAL A 146 3.70 1.90 15.45
CA VAL A 146 2.93 1.42 16.60
C VAL A 146 2.18 2.55 17.25
N LEU A 147 0.84 2.46 17.27
CA LEU A 147 -0.02 3.40 17.98
C LEU A 147 0.28 3.32 19.48
N MET A 148 0.81 4.41 20.04
CA MET A 148 1.15 4.53 21.47
C MET A 148 0.04 5.22 22.26
N ALA A 149 -0.52 6.28 21.70
CA ALA A 149 -1.58 7.05 22.36
C ALA A 149 -2.44 7.81 21.35
N GLU A 150 -3.67 8.11 21.75
CA GLU A 150 -4.62 8.93 21.01
C GLU A 150 -5.09 10.10 21.88
N MET A 151 -5.14 11.29 21.31
CA MET A 151 -5.74 12.48 21.94
C MET A 151 -7.10 12.77 21.32
N ASN A 152 -8.12 12.85 22.15
CA ASN A 152 -9.48 13.24 21.75
C ASN A 152 -9.59 14.76 21.47
N PRO A 153 -10.71 15.23 20.86
CA PRO A 153 -10.93 16.66 20.62
C PRO A 153 -10.88 17.51 21.86
N ASP A 154 -11.27 16.96 23.02
CA ASP A 154 -11.27 17.62 24.33
C ASP A 154 -9.91 17.60 25.04
N GLY A 155 -8.86 17.15 24.38
CA GLY A 155 -7.50 17.07 24.91
C GLY A 155 -7.23 15.87 25.83
N ARG A 156 -8.21 14.99 26.05
CA ARG A 156 -7.99 13.77 26.86
C ARG A 156 -7.23 12.72 26.07
N TRP A 157 -6.28 12.08 26.75
CA TRP A 157 -5.44 11.03 26.18
C TRP A 157 -5.94 9.63 26.55
N PHE A 158 -5.84 8.74 25.58
CA PHE A 158 -5.98 7.30 25.73
C PHE A 158 -4.66 6.65 25.34
N ALA A 159 -3.95 6.09 26.32
CA ALA A 159 -2.76 5.29 26.04
C ALA A 159 -3.16 3.88 25.61
N THR A 160 -2.53 3.38 24.58
CA THR A 160 -2.50 1.95 24.30
C THR A 160 -1.47 1.29 25.20
N ALA A 161 -1.56 -0.02 25.38
CA ALA A 161 -0.55 -0.79 26.12
C ALA A 161 0.14 -1.78 25.18
N PRO A 162 1.11 -1.33 24.34
CA PRO A 162 1.83 -2.20 23.43
C PRO A 162 2.58 -3.32 24.18
N ASP A 163 2.56 -4.52 23.63
CA ASP A 163 3.40 -5.63 24.09
C ASP A 163 4.87 -5.36 23.71
N LEU A 164 5.58 -4.71 24.61
CA LEU A 164 6.98 -4.31 24.39
C LEU A 164 7.90 -5.53 24.23
N ALA A 165 7.59 -6.64 24.90
CA ALA A 165 8.36 -7.87 24.75
C ALA A 165 8.21 -8.45 23.33
N ALA A 166 7.00 -8.46 22.78
CA ALA A 166 6.77 -8.89 21.40
C ALA A 166 7.44 -7.96 20.38
N LEU A 167 7.41 -6.64 20.61
CA LEU A 167 8.11 -5.66 19.75
C LEU A 167 9.63 -5.85 19.79
N ALA A 168 10.21 -6.06 20.95
CA ALA A 168 11.65 -6.33 21.10
C ALA A 168 12.04 -7.66 20.44
N ALA A 169 11.23 -8.72 20.63
CA ALA A 169 11.45 -10.04 20.04
C ALA A 169 11.37 -10.03 18.51
N ALA A 170 10.55 -9.15 17.91
CA ALA A 170 10.44 -9.00 16.46
C ALA A 170 11.73 -8.46 15.81
N LYS A 171 12.65 -7.86 16.57
CA LYS A 171 13.95 -7.32 16.11
C LYS A 171 13.84 -6.43 14.89
N ARG A 172 12.82 -5.58 14.85
CA ARG A 172 12.58 -4.62 13.77
C ARG A 172 12.53 -3.19 14.30
N PRO A 173 12.93 -2.20 13.50
CA PRO A 173 12.72 -0.79 13.82
C PRO A 173 11.26 -0.51 14.18
N VAL A 174 11.05 0.33 15.17
CA VAL A 174 9.73 0.78 15.60
C VAL A 174 9.64 2.30 15.48
N ILE A 175 8.56 2.79 14.88
CA ILE A 175 8.14 4.19 14.86
C ILE A 175 6.98 4.32 15.82
N MET A 176 7.12 5.17 16.83
CA MET A 176 6.08 5.45 17.81
C MET A 176 5.05 6.40 17.21
N VAL A 177 3.78 6.00 17.14
CA VAL A 177 2.72 6.82 16.55
C VAL A 177 1.85 7.42 17.66
N LEU A 178 1.63 8.74 17.58
CA LEU A 178 0.66 9.47 18.39
C LEU A 178 -0.42 10.01 17.47
N ARG A 179 -1.66 9.63 17.74
CA ARG A 179 -2.81 10.16 17.02
C ARG A 179 -3.41 11.36 17.75
N LEU A 180 -3.64 12.44 17.02
CA LEU A 180 -4.36 13.62 17.48
C LEU A 180 -5.66 13.72 16.69
N ASP A 181 -6.80 13.94 17.37
CA ASP A 181 -8.06 14.09 16.66
C ASP A 181 -8.04 15.40 15.86
N GLY A 182 -8.36 15.33 14.56
CA GLY A 182 -8.33 16.48 13.65
C GLY A 182 -9.25 17.65 14.02
N ARG A 183 -10.20 17.42 14.92
CA ARG A 183 -11.10 18.45 15.49
C ARG A 183 -10.47 19.20 16.65
N ALA A 184 -9.41 18.68 17.27
CA ALA A 184 -8.73 19.34 18.37
C ALA A 184 -8.32 20.77 17.98
N ASP A 185 -8.64 21.74 18.81
CA ASP A 185 -8.31 23.14 18.57
C ASP A 185 -6.92 23.51 19.09
N ALA A 186 -6.46 22.82 20.14
CA ALA A 186 -5.14 23.01 20.72
C ALA A 186 -4.24 21.79 20.47
N LEU A 187 -2.99 22.05 20.09
CA LEU A 187 -1.95 21.05 19.91
C LEU A 187 -0.85 21.26 20.97
N PRO A 188 -0.92 20.54 22.11
CA PRO A 188 -0.05 20.79 23.27
C PRO A 188 1.34 20.13 23.06
N ALA A 189 2.26 20.81 22.39
CA ALA A 189 3.58 20.27 22.04
C ALA A 189 4.37 19.80 23.30
N ALA A 190 4.32 20.54 24.39
CA ALA A 190 5.01 20.17 25.64
C ALA A 190 4.47 18.87 26.25
N ASP A 191 3.14 18.68 26.27
CA ASP A 191 2.53 17.44 26.77
C ASP A 191 2.86 16.24 25.87
N VAL A 192 2.81 16.45 24.54
CA VAL A 192 3.21 15.42 23.58
C VAL A 192 4.67 15.02 23.79
N LEU A 193 5.59 15.97 23.95
CA LEU A 193 7.02 15.70 24.21
C LEU A 193 7.22 14.94 25.53
N ALA A 194 6.53 15.32 26.59
CA ALA A 194 6.63 14.63 27.87
C ALA A 194 6.17 13.16 27.76
N ARG A 195 5.08 12.89 27.05
CA ARG A 195 4.59 11.52 26.79
C ARG A 195 5.57 10.70 25.96
N ILE A 196 6.11 11.30 24.89
CA ILE A 196 7.15 10.65 24.06
C ILE A 196 8.37 10.31 24.94
N GLY A 197 8.82 11.25 25.78
CA GLY A 197 9.97 11.05 26.68
C GLY A 197 9.77 9.85 27.63
N THR A 198 8.62 9.80 28.31
CA THR A 198 8.24 8.71 29.21
C THR A 198 8.20 7.36 28.46
N ALA A 199 7.51 7.33 27.33
CA ALA A 199 7.39 6.11 26.53
C ALA A 199 8.74 5.67 25.93
N ARG A 200 9.58 6.62 25.47
CA ARG A 200 10.94 6.34 24.94
C ARG A 200 11.78 5.62 25.96
N SER A 201 11.78 6.05 27.24
CA SER A 201 12.51 5.40 28.30
C SER A 201 12.03 3.97 28.52
N ALA A 202 10.73 3.77 28.72
CA ALA A 202 10.14 2.45 28.92
C ALA A 202 10.40 1.48 27.76
N TRP A 203 10.31 1.97 26.51
CA TRP A 203 10.55 1.15 25.32
C TRP A 203 12.03 0.79 25.17
N LYS A 204 12.94 1.71 25.51
CA LYS A 204 14.38 1.45 25.53
C LYS A 204 14.73 0.39 26.57
N ASP A 205 14.20 0.51 27.79
CA ASP A 205 14.44 -0.44 28.88
C ASP A 205 13.91 -1.85 28.54
N ALA A 206 12.84 -1.93 27.76
CA ALA A 206 12.31 -3.18 27.23
C ALA A 206 13.06 -3.72 26.00
N GLY A 207 14.09 -3.03 25.50
CA GLY A 207 14.88 -3.47 24.34
C GLY A 207 14.22 -3.21 22.98
N VAL A 208 13.19 -2.36 22.90
CA VAL A 208 12.53 -1.99 21.63
C VAL A 208 13.45 -1.07 20.83
N MET A 209 13.63 -1.37 19.55
CA MET A 209 14.43 -0.55 18.62
C MET A 209 13.66 0.68 18.13
N LEU A 210 13.40 1.65 19.00
CA LEU A 210 12.73 2.90 18.61
C LEU A 210 13.63 3.70 17.66
N LYS A 211 13.09 4.07 16.48
CA LYS A 211 13.81 4.76 15.40
C LYS A 211 13.14 6.04 14.92
N GLY A 212 12.02 6.43 15.48
CA GLY A 212 11.33 7.66 15.12
C GLY A 212 9.99 7.81 15.82
N VAL A 213 9.41 8.98 15.65
CA VAL A 213 8.07 9.34 16.11
C VAL A 213 7.24 9.77 14.90
N GLU A 214 5.98 9.43 14.90
CA GLU A 214 5.01 9.86 13.89
C GLU A 214 3.81 10.54 14.55
N ILE A 215 3.40 11.65 13.97
CA ILE A 215 2.15 12.33 14.36
C ILE A 215 1.10 12.06 13.29
N ASP A 216 0.03 11.41 13.70
CA ASP A 216 -1.19 11.21 12.91
C ASP A 216 -2.22 12.25 13.30
N TYR A 217 -2.38 13.30 12.47
CA TYR A 217 -3.31 14.40 12.71
C TYR A 217 -4.13 14.71 11.47
N ASP A 218 -5.30 14.09 11.38
CA ASP A 218 -6.23 14.22 10.25
C ASP A 218 -6.99 15.57 10.27
N CYS A 219 -6.26 16.68 10.20
CA CYS A 219 -6.84 18.01 10.31
C CYS A 219 -7.36 18.57 8.97
N PRO A 220 -8.33 19.50 9.02
CA PRO A 220 -8.74 20.26 7.84
C PRO A 220 -7.60 21.15 7.34
N THR A 221 -7.59 21.44 6.03
CA THR A 221 -6.56 22.23 5.36
C THR A 221 -6.30 23.59 5.98
N SER A 222 -7.33 24.20 6.59
CA SER A 222 -7.23 25.48 7.29
C SER A 222 -6.34 25.45 8.54
N LYS A 223 -6.13 24.27 9.14
CA LYS A 223 -5.26 24.09 10.33
C LYS A 223 -3.79 23.82 9.98
N LEU A 224 -3.41 23.71 8.71
CA LEU A 224 -2.02 23.42 8.32
C LEU A 224 -0.98 24.40 8.88
N PRO A 225 -1.23 25.73 8.94
CA PRO A 225 -0.24 26.66 9.54
C PRO A 225 -0.04 26.40 11.05
N ALA A 226 -1.10 26.14 11.81
CA ALA A 226 -1.00 25.80 13.23
C ALA A 226 -0.31 24.45 13.44
N TYR A 227 -0.60 23.49 12.58
CA TYR A 227 0.07 22.18 12.59
C TYR A 227 1.57 22.33 12.29
N ALA A 228 1.97 23.17 11.33
CA ALA A 228 3.37 23.46 11.05
C ALA A 228 4.11 24.03 12.28
N ALA A 229 3.52 25.00 12.97
CA ALA A 229 4.09 25.57 14.19
C ALA A 229 4.26 24.51 15.30
N PHE A 230 3.25 23.65 15.49
CA PHE A 230 3.32 22.53 16.42
C PHE A 230 4.45 21.54 16.06
N LEU A 231 4.60 21.15 14.78
CA LEU A 231 5.65 20.23 14.33
C LEU A 231 7.05 20.85 14.50
N GLN A 232 7.20 22.18 14.33
CA GLN A 232 8.48 22.85 14.60
C GLN A 232 8.86 22.73 16.06
N ALA A 233 7.93 22.98 16.98
CA ALA A 233 8.17 22.82 18.41
C ALA A 233 8.51 21.36 18.78
N LEU A 234 7.79 20.41 18.23
CA LEU A 234 8.09 18.98 18.43
C LEU A 234 9.49 18.61 17.94
N LYS A 235 9.84 19.01 16.72
CA LYS A 235 11.14 18.68 16.12
C LYS A 235 12.31 19.24 16.92
N GLN A 236 12.16 20.45 17.45
CA GLN A 236 13.13 21.06 18.36
C GLN A 236 13.30 20.23 19.66
N GLY A 237 12.17 19.82 20.26
CA GLY A 237 12.19 19.04 21.50
C GLY A 237 12.65 17.58 21.35
N LEU A 238 12.42 16.95 20.19
CA LEU A 238 12.88 15.58 19.91
C LEU A 238 14.39 15.51 19.63
N GLY A 239 14.97 16.56 19.09
CA GLY A 239 16.37 16.61 18.68
C GLY A 239 16.64 15.77 17.41
N PRO A 240 17.91 15.72 16.97
CA PRO A 240 18.27 15.07 15.69
C PRO A 240 18.26 13.53 15.74
N GLU A 241 18.32 12.94 16.94
CA GLU A 241 18.44 11.49 17.11
C GLU A 241 17.10 10.74 16.95
N LEU A 242 15.98 11.45 17.04
CA LEU A 242 14.64 10.87 16.93
C LEU A 242 13.88 11.52 15.77
N PRO A 243 13.98 10.99 14.54
CA PRO A 243 13.31 11.51 13.37
C PRO A 243 11.80 11.65 13.56
N LEU A 244 11.24 12.72 13.03
CA LEU A 244 9.80 13.03 13.05
C LEU A 244 9.18 12.71 11.70
N SER A 245 8.15 11.88 11.68
CA SER A 245 7.28 11.67 10.52
C SER A 245 5.86 12.14 10.80
N ILE A 246 5.07 12.32 9.74
CA ILE A 246 3.66 12.69 9.81
C ILE A 246 2.85 11.85 8.83
N THR A 247 1.57 11.62 9.13
CA THR A 247 0.58 11.27 8.12
C THR A 247 0.18 12.51 7.32
N ALA A 248 -0.18 12.34 6.06
CA ALA A 248 -0.63 13.41 5.19
C ALA A 248 -1.88 12.98 4.43
N LEU A 249 -2.82 13.90 4.24
CA LEU A 249 -4.09 13.64 3.57
C LEU A 249 -4.10 14.18 2.13
N PRO A 250 -4.74 13.49 1.18
CA PRO A 250 -4.94 14.00 -0.18
C PRO A 250 -5.68 15.33 -0.24
N THR A 251 -6.54 15.62 0.76
CA THR A 251 -7.27 16.89 0.86
C THR A 251 -6.34 18.09 1.01
N TRP A 252 -5.14 17.90 1.54
CA TRP A 252 -4.15 18.96 1.72
C TRP A 252 -3.45 19.37 0.43
N LEU A 253 -3.52 18.56 -0.63
CA LEU A 253 -2.82 18.79 -1.91
C LEU A 253 -3.18 20.15 -2.55
N ASN A 254 -4.40 20.63 -2.30
CA ASN A 254 -4.84 21.95 -2.77
C ASN A 254 -4.60 23.08 -1.77
N GLY A 255 -4.01 22.77 -0.60
CA GLY A 255 -3.76 23.74 0.45
C GLY A 255 -2.48 24.54 0.22
N SER A 256 -2.53 25.86 0.42
CA SER A 256 -1.37 26.76 0.30
C SER A 256 -0.31 26.52 1.38
N GLY A 257 -0.69 26.00 2.55
CA GLY A 257 0.22 25.72 3.67
C GLY A 257 1.02 24.41 3.56
N LEU A 258 0.69 23.53 2.61
CA LEU A 258 1.27 22.19 2.55
C LEU A 258 2.79 22.20 2.32
N ASP A 259 3.30 23.04 1.41
CA ASP A 259 4.74 23.07 1.09
C ASP A 259 5.58 23.53 2.28
N ALA A 260 5.06 24.47 3.08
CA ALA A 260 5.71 24.92 4.30
C ALA A 260 5.73 23.81 5.36
N LEU A 261 4.59 23.12 5.53
CA LEU A 261 4.45 22.01 6.46
C LEU A 261 5.41 20.87 6.13
N LEU A 262 5.48 20.44 4.86
CA LEU A 262 6.28 19.30 4.41
C LEU A 262 7.81 19.52 4.50
N LYS A 263 8.28 20.73 4.78
CA LYS A 263 9.70 21.01 5.06
C LYS A 263 10.14 20.62 6.47
N ILE A 264 9.20 20.48 7.39
CA ILE A 264 9.49 20.30 8.83
C ILE A 264 9.78 18.84 9.17
N PRO A 265 8.91 17.86 8.88
CA PRO A 265 9.17 16.47 9.19
C PRO A 265 10.32 15.91 8.35
N ASP A 266 10.91 14.81 8.80
CA ASP A 266 11.95 14.09 8.07
C ASP A 266 11.36 13.14 7.03
N GLU A 267 10.13 12.66 7.27
CA GLU A 267 9.36 11.80 6.36
C GLU A 267 7.86 12.15 6.46
N ALA A 268 7.12 11.95 5.39
CA ALA A 268 5.66 12.01 5.40
C ALA A 268 5.06 10.71 4.85
N VAL A 269 3.89 10.30 5.35
CA VAL A 269 3.15 9.14 4.88
C VAL A 269 1.83 9.60 4.27
N LEU A 270 1.71 9.57 2.95
CA LEU A 270 0.47 9.96 2.26
C LEU A 270 -0.56 8.83 2.35
N GLN A 271 -1.68 9.09 2.98
CA GLN A 271 -2.81 8.16 3.02
C GLN A 271 -3.61 8.28 1.72
N VAL A 272 -3.76 7.18 0.97
CA VAL A 272 -4.53 7.16 -0.30
C VAL A 272 -5.83 6.38 -0.20
N HIS A 273 -6.27 6.09 1.02
CA HIS A 273 -7.53 5.43 1.33
C HIS A 273 -8.39 6.35 2.18
N ALA A 274 -9.66 6.46 1.84
CA ALA A 274 -10.63 7.25 2.58
C ALA A 274 -12.05 6.84 2.19
N VAL A 275 -12.97 6.95 3.13
CA VAL A 275 -14.40 6.83 2.85
C VAL A 275 -14.88 8.18 2.30
N LEU A 276 -15.12 8.24 0.98
CA LEU A 276 -15.57 9.48 0.31
C LEU A 276 -17.06 9.46 0.01
N SER A 277 -17.54 8.35 -0.56
CA SER A 277 -18.95 8.07 -0.84
C SER A 277 -19.12 6.56 -1.05
N PRO A 278 -20.35 6.02 -1.00
CA PRO A 278 -20.59 4.60 -1.25
C PRO A 278 -20.06 4.16 -2.60
N GLU A 279 -20.24 4.99 -3.64
CA GLU A 279 -19.85 4.68 -5.03
C GLU A 279 -18.33 4.71 -5.25
N GLN A 280 -17.61 5.51 -4.45
CA GLN A 280 -16.16 5.67 -4.58
C GLN A 280 -15.39 4.62 -3.78
N GLY A 281 -16.04 3.97 -2.82
CA GLY A 281 -15.45 2.94 -1.99
C GLY A 281 -14.37 3.48 -1.05
N LEU A 282 -13.58 2.56 -0.48
CA LEU A 282 -12.48 2.88 0.42
C LEU A 282 -11.20 3.24 -0.34
N PHE A 283 -11.02 2.72 -1.54
CA PHE A 283 -9.82 2.92 -2.36
C PHE A 283 -10.17 3.00 -3.84
N ASN A 284 -9.50 3.92 -4.54
CA ASN A 284 -9.60 4.06 -5.99
C ASN A 284 -8.21 4.28 -6.60
N ALA A 285 -7.72 3.32 -7.38
CA ALA A 285 -6.37 3.30 -7.94
C ALA A 285 -6.06 4.55 -8.78
N LYS A 286 -6.98 4.97 -9.68
CA LYS A 286 -6.78 6.14 -10.55
C LYS A 286 -6.60 7.43 -9.75
N ARG A 287 -7.40 7.62 -8.70
CA ARG A 287 -7.27 8.79 -7.81
C ARG A 287 -5.99 8.71 -6.99
N ALA A 288 -5.67 7.53 -6.46
CA ALA A 288 -4.44 7.31 -5.71
C ALA A 288 -3.21 7.66 -6.56
N SER A 289 -3.11 7.16 -7.81
CA SER A 289 -2.01 7.50 -8.73
C SER A 289 -1.90 9.00 -8.97
N ALA A 290 -3.04 9.70 -9.14
CA ALA A 290 -3.05 11.15 -9.29
C ALA A 290 -2.54 11.87 -8.03
N TRP A 291 -2.94 11.41 -6.83
CA TRP A 291 -2.47 11.97 -5.57
C TRP A 291 -0.97 11.70 -5.34
N LEU A 292 -0.47 10.51 -5.68
CA LEU A 292 0.96 10.22 -5.60
C LEU A 292 1.78 11.17 -6.49
N ALA A 293 1.34 11.36 -7.74
CA ALA A 293 2.01 12.28 -8.68
C ALA A 293 2.00 13.73 -8.17
N ALA A 294 0.87 14.21 -7.66
CA ALA A 294 0.72 15.55 -7.10
C ALA A 294 1.60 15.71 -5.85
N PHE A 295 1.59 14.75 -4.91
CA PHE A 295 2.38 14.80 -3.69
C PHE A 295 3.88 14.79 -3.95
N ALA A 296 4.35 13.97 -4.90
CA ALA A 296 5.74 13.95 -5.36
C ALA A 296 6.22 15.32 -5.90
N GLY A 297 5.29 16.15 -6.38
CA GLY A 297 5.57 17.52 -6.80
C GLY A 297 5.72 18.52 -5.65
N ARG A 298 5.13 18.21 -4.47
CA ARG A 298 5.03 19.13 -3.32
C ARG A 298 6.14 18.93 -2.28
N THR A 299 6.75 17.74 -2.19
CA THR A 299 7.78 17.44 -1.20
C THR A 299 9.16 17.24 -1.79
N GLN A 300 10.19 17.67 -1.03
CA GLN A 300 11.61 17.37 -1.29
C GLN A 300 12.15 16.33 -0.29
N ARG A 301 11.36 15.98 0.73
CA ARG A 301 11.70 14.98 1.73
C ARG A 301 11.29 13.58 1.25
N PRO A 302 11.91 12.52 1.77
CA PRO A 302 11.41 11.16 1.57
C PRO A 302 9.95 11.05 2.04
N TRP A 303 9.16 10.27 1.33
CA TRP A 303 7.77 10.02 1.71
C TRP A 303 7.36 8.59 1.38
N ARG A 304 6.30 8.14 2.04
CA ARG A 304 5.71 6.81 1.84
C ARG A 304 4.25 6.93 1.46
N VAL A 305 3.69 5.87 0.93
CA VAL A 305 2.26 5.76 0.68
C VAL A 305 1.64 4.77 1.66
N ALA A 306 0.54 5.15 2.32
CA ALA A 306 -0.24 4.24 3.16
C ALA A 306 -1.35 3.58 2.34
N LEU A 307 -1.33 2.24 2.31
CA LEU A 307 -2.28 1.39 1.61
C LEU A 307 -3.16 0.60 2.58
N PRO A 308 -4.48 0.45 2.31
CA PRO A 308 -5.39 -0.24 3.19
C PRO A 308 -5.32 -1.77 3.03
N THR A 309 -5.44 -2.48 4.16
CA THR A 309 -5.58 -3.94 4.22
C THR A 309 -6.94 -4.36 4.77
N TYR A 310 -7.91 -3.46 4.79
CA TYR A 310 -9.16 -3.63 5.52
C TYR A 310 -10.37 -3.17 4.72
N GLY A 311 -11.54 -3.49 5.25
CA GLY A 311 -12.81 -2.91 4.86
C GLY A 311 -13.43 -2.10 6.00
N SER A 312 -14.43 -1.30 5.68
CA SER A 312 -15.23 -0.54 6.64
C SER A 312 -16.69 -0.70 6.31
N ARG A 313 -17.51 -0.92 7.33
CA ARG A 313 -18.95 -0.72 7.21
C ARG A 313 -19.25 0.76 7.41
N VAL A 314 -19.91 1.35 6.46
CA VAL A 314 -20.30 2.75 6.51
C VAL A 314 -21.82 2.83 6.52
N SER A 315 -22.36 3.50 7.53
CA SER A 315 -23.78 3.83 7.60
C SER A 315 -23.97 5.27 7.10
N TRP A 316 -24.98 5.48 6.29
CA TRP A 316 -25.27 6.75 5.64
C TRP A 316 -26.60 7.31 6.11
N ASN A 317 -26.65 8.60 6.32
CA ASN A 317 -27.89 9.34 6.50
C ASN A 317 -28.66 9.45 5.17
N ASP A 318 -29.92 9.80 5.24
CA ASP A 318 -30.79 9.94 4.04
C ASP A 318 -30.30 11.04 3.08
N ASP A 319 -29.58 12.05 3.58
CA ASP A 319 -28.96 13.11 2.79
C ASP A 319 -27.63 12.68 2.13
N GLY A 320 -27.21 11.42 2.29
CA GLY A 320 -25.96 10.89 1.76
C GLY A 320 -24.73 11.25 2.58
N SER A 321 -24.87 11.92 3.72
CA SER A 321 -23.76 12.14 4.64
C SER A 321 -23.43 10.89 5.44
N ILE A 322 -22.18 10.79 5.93
CA ILE A 322 -21.73 9.65 6.72
C ILE A 322 -22.33 9.74 8.13
N ALA A 323 -23.12 8.72 8.49
CA ALA A 323 -23.66 8.58 9.85
C ALA A 323 -22.66 7.89 10.79
N ALA A 324 -22.00 6.82 10.32
CA ALA A 324 -21.02 6.07 11.10
C ALA A 324 -20.03 5.32 10.19
N VAL A 325 -18.81 5.13 10.67
CA VAL A 325 -17.78 4.27 10.03
C VAL A 325 -17.30 3.26 11.06
N GLU A 326 -17.45 1.97 10.74
CA GLU A 326 -17.06 0.86 11.59
C GLU A 326 -15.94 0.07 10.89
N SER A 327 -14.74 0.13 11.43
CA SER A 327 -13.57 -0.55 10.86
C SER A 327 -13.08 -1.75 11.69
N GLU A 328 -13.51 -1.91 12.95
CA GLU A 328 -12.99 -2.95 13.84
C GLU A 328 -14.06 -3.96 14.28
N ARG A 329 -15.17 -3.51 14.81
CA ARG A 329 -16.27 -4.36 15.27
C ARG A 329 -17.60 -3.80 14.83
N SER A 330 -18.58 -4.69 14.63
CA SER A 330 -19.95 -4.28 14.36
C SER A 330 -20.51 -3.57 15.59
N ALA A 331 -20.82 -2.29 15.46
CA ALA A 331 -21.77 -1.67 16.38
C ALA A 331 -23.18 -2.07 15.89
N LEU A 332 -24.00 -2.58 16.79
CA LEU A 332 -25.40 -2.88 16.51
C LEU A 332 -26.19 -1.55 16.42
N LEU A 333 -25.98 -0.79 15.35
CA LEU A 333 -26.82 0.34 15.00
C LEU A 333 -27.95 -0.19 14.13
N ALA A 334 -29.12 -0.27 14.70
CA ALA A 334 -30.35 -0.61 13.98
C ALA A 334 -30.76 0.59 13.10
N GLY A 335 -30.95 0.33 11.80
CA GLY A 335 -31.58 1.26 10.85
C GLY A 335 -30.58 2.15 10.11
N GLY A 336 -30.80 2.31 8.80
CA GLY A 336 -30.02 3.15 7.90
C GLY A 336 -29.45 2.35 6.73
N ARG A 337 -29.19 3.03 5.62
CA ARG A 337 -28.46 2.44 4.49
C ARG A 337 -27.00 2.20 4.93
N ALA A 338 -26.56 0.95 4.88
CA ALA A 338 -25.19 0.61 5.20
C ALA A 338 -24.51 -0.04 3.97
N SER A 339 -23.23 0.26 3.76
CA SER A 339 -22.41 -0.32 2.70
C SER A 339 -21.13 -0.87 3.31
N GLU A 340 -20.72 -2.07 2.88
CA GLU A 340 -19.40 -2.60 3.17
C GLU A 340 -18.44 -2.11 2.08
N LEU A 341 -17.51 -1.26 2.46
CA LEU A 341 -16.46 -0.76 1.57
C LEU A 341 -15.18 -1.54 1.83
N VAL A 342 -14.67 -2.22 0.83
CA VAL A 342 -13.50 -3.09 0.95
C VAL A 342 -12.43 -2.68 -0.04
N ALA A 343 -11.19 -2.55 0.44
CA ALA A 343 -10.03 -2.55 -0.45
C ALA A 343 -9.73 -4.01 -0.84
N THR A 344 -9.99 -4.36 -2.10
CA THR A 344 -9.82 -5.75 -2.52
C THR A 344 -8.34 -6.11 -2.67
N PRO A 345 -7.89 -7.30 -2.25
CA PRO A 345 -6.51 -7.74 -2.41
C PRO A 345 -6.01 -7.63 -3.86
N ALA A 346 -6.85 -7.99 -4.83
CA ALA A 346 -6.49 -7.94 -6.25
C ALA A 346 -6.22 -6.51 -6.74
N SER A 347 -7.07 -5.53 -6.36
CA SER A 347 -6.84 -4.12 -6.73
C SER A 347 -5.59 -3.55 -6.05
N MET A 348 -5.31 -3.96 -4.82
CA MET A 348 -4.09 -3.56 -4.13
C MET A 348 -2.84 -4.17 -4.74
N ALA A 349 -2.85 -5.46 -5.08
CA ALA A 349 -1.72 -6.11 -5.76
C ALA A 349 -1.39 -5.39 -7.09
N ALA A 350 -2.40 -5.13 -7.91
CA ALA A 350 -2.23 -4.39 -9.16
C ALA A 350 -1.68 -2.97 -8.94
N PHE A 351 -2.12 -2.29 -7.89
CA PHE A 351 -1.65 -0.94 -7.55
C PHE A 351 -0.21 -0.95 -6.99
N VAL A 352 0.14 -1.94 -6.20
CA VAL A 352 1.54 -2.13 -5.74
C VAL A 352 2.48 -2.32 -6.93
N ASP A 353 2.09 -3.14 -7.91
CA ASP A 353 2.86 -3.32 -9.14
C ASP A 353 2.97 -2.01 -9.96
N GLU A 354 1.92 -1.20 -9.99
CA GLU A 354 1.95 0.13 -10.62
C GLU A 354 2.94 1.06 -9.90
N ILE A 355 2.91 1.10 -8.57
CA ILE A 355 3.83 1.90 -7.76
C ILE A 355 5.28 1.49 -8.00
N HIS A 356 5.56 0.18 -8.02
CA HIS A 356 6.91 -0.35 -8.29
C HIS A 356 7.41 0.00 -9.69
N ARG A 357 6.52 0.03 -10.68
CA ARG A 357 6.87 0.41 -12.05
C ARG A 357 7.02 1.93 -12.23
N SER A 358 6.14 2.72 -11.63
CA SER A 358 6.10 4.18 -11.82
C SER A 358 7.12 4.95 -10.99
N ARG A 359 7.47 4.42 -9.81
CA ARG A 359 8.44 5.00 -8.86
C ARG A 359 8.31 6.53 -8.73
N PRO A 360 7.23 7.06 -8.14
CA PRO A 360 7.09 8.50 -7.95
C PRO A 360 8.31 9.09 -7.24
N ARG A 361 8.75 10.27 -7.66
CA ARG A 361 9.94 10.92 -7.11
C ARG A 361 9.87 11.05 -5.58
N GLY A 362 10.90 10.60 -4.88
CA GLY A 362 11.02 10.68 -3.42
C GLY A 362 10.22 9.62 -2.67
N LEU A 363 9.48 8.74 -3.35
CA LEU A 363 8.80 7.62 -2.71
C LEU A 363 9.83 6.64 -2.12
N ALA A 364 9.79 6.47 -0.80
CA ALA A 364 10.76 5.69 -0.03
C ALA A 364 10.22 4.33 0.44
N GLY A 365 8.94 4.03 0.21
CA GLY A 365 8.33 2.76 0.58
C GLY A 365 6.82 2.81 0.72
N ILE A 366 6.25 1.68 1.10
CA ILE A 366 4.83 1.46 1.35
C ILE A 366 4.60 1.29 2.84
N VAL A 367 3.47 1.75 3.35
CA VAL A 367 3.03 1.51 4.73
C VAL A 367 1.64 0.89 4.70
N TRP A 368 1.48 -0.26 5.30
CA TRP A 368 0.20 -0.97 5.30
C TRP A 368 -0.66 -0.56 6.49
N PHE A 369 -1.85 -0.07 6.23
CA PHE A 369 -2.82 0.27 7.25
C PHE A 369 -3.99 -0.71 7.19
N ARG A 370 -4.06 -1.63 8.13
CA ARG A 370 -3.21 -1.93 9.30
C ARG A 370 -2.73 -3.39 9.25
N LEU A 371 -1.81 -3.77 10.16
CA LEU A 371 -1.39 -5.16 10.35
C LEU A 371 -2.62 -6.05 10.57
N PRO A 372 -2.93 -6.99 9.65
CA PRO A 372 -4.04 -7.90 9.83
C PRO A 372 -3.73 -8.96 10.89
N THR A 373 -4.73 -9.30 11.70
CA THR A 373 -4.62 -10.39 12.68
C THR A 373 -5.55 -11.55 12.34
N ALA A 374 -5.34 -12.68 12.99
CA ALA A 374 -6.20 -13.84 12.79
C ALA A 374 -7.67 -13.58 13.20
N ARG A 375 -7.92 -12.62 14.10
CA ARG A 375 -9.25 -12.29 14.63
C ARG A 375 -9.88 -11.03 14.03
N ASP A 376 -9.22 -10.35 13.10
CA ASP A 376 -9.82 -9.22 12.42
C ASP A 376 -10.91 -9.69 11.46
N GLU A 377 -12.13 -9.23 11.64
CA GLU A 377 -13.26 -9.64 10.80
C GLU A 377 -13.32 -8.84 9.49
N ARG A 378 -12.84 -7.61 9.50
CA ARG A 378 -12.87 -6.68 8.35
C ARG A 378 -11.52 -6.42 7.70
N ALA A 379 -10.44 -6.96 8.23
CA ALA A 379 -9.13 -6.95 7.56
C ALA A 379 -8.96 -8.23 6.72
N TRP A 380 -8.06 -8.16 5.76
CA TRP A 380 -7.64 -9.36 5.04
C TRP A 380 -7.10 -10.42 5.99
N SER A 381 -7.05 -11.66 5.53
CA SER A 381 -6.29 -12.68 6.27
C SER A 381 -4.79 -12.32 6.27
N PRO A 382 -4.03 -12.72 7.29
CA PRO A 382 -2.59 -12.55 7.28
C PRO A 382 -1.90 -13.19 6.07
N ALA A 383 -2.43 -14.29 5.55
CA ALA A 383 -1.90 -14.97 4.37
C ALA A 383 -2.09 -14.12 3.10
N THR A 384 -3.28 -13.57 2.89
CA THR A 384 -3.59 -12.68 1.77
C THR A 384 -2.71 -11.43 1.80
N TRP A 385 -2.59 -10.79 2.97
CA TRP A 385 -1.74 -9.61 3.10
C TRP A 385 -0.29 -9.94 2.76
N ARG A 386 0.24 -11.05 3.29
CA ARG A 386 1.60 -11.50 2.99
C ARG A 386 1.79 -11.75 1.49
N ALA A 387 0.82 -12.38 0.82
CA ALA A 387 0.89 -12.65 -0.62
C ALA A 387 0.95 -11.34 -1.43
N VAL A 388 0.12 -10.34 -1.09
CA VAL A 388 0.16 -9.00 -1.74
C VAL A 388 1.50 -8.30 -1.49
N LEU A 389 1.96 -8.27 -0.24
CA LEU A 389 3.19 -7.61 0.16
C LEU A 389 4.42 -8.21 -0.53
N THR A 390 4.47 -9.56 -0.63
CA THR A 390 5.56 -10.27 -1.32
C THR A 390 5.34 -10.44 -2.82
N ARG A 391 4.29 -9.80 -3.36
CA ARG A 391 3.91 -9.84 -4.79
C ARG A 391 3.76 -11.26 -5.34
N GLN A 392 3.25 -12.15 -4.51
CA GLN A 392 2.89 -13.51 -4.95
C GLN A 392 1.53 -13.52 -5.65
N PRO A 393 1.31 -14.40 -6.64
CA PRO A 393 0.01 -14.58 -7.24
C PRO A 393 -1.05 -14.90 -6.19
N LEU A 394 -2.19 -14.21 -6.25
CA LEU A 394 -3.33 -14.46 -5.37
C LEU A 394 -4.09 -15.68 -5.88
N GLN A 395 -4.07 -16.75 -5.13
CA GLN A 395 -4.64 -18.04 -5.51
C GLN A 395 -5.59 -18.53 -4.42
N PRO A 396 -6.89 -18.16 -4.45
CA PRO A 396 -7.89 -18.80 -3.60
C PRO A 396 -8.11 -20.24 -4.04
N ALA A 397 -8.34 -21.14 -3.09
CA ALA A 397 -8.62 -22.55 -3.37
C ALA A 397 -9.78 -23.00 -2.49
N LEU A 398 -10.99 -22.89 -3.07
CA LEU A 398 -12.23 -23.23 -2.38
C LEU A 398 -12.59 -24.70 -2.60
N SER A 399 -12.94 -25.38 -1.54
CA SER A 399 -13.44 -26.77 -1.57
C SER A 399 -14.51 -26.96 -0.52
N VAL A 400 -15.36 -27.95 -0.71
CA VAL A 400 -16.38 -28.37 0.28
C VAL A 400 -16.11 -29.79 0.72
N THR A 401 -16.23 -30.04 2.01
CA THR A 401 -16.18 -31.39 2.59
C THR A 401 -17.45 -31.64 3.41
N ALA A 402 -17.92 -32.88 3.38
CA ALA A 402 -18.98 -33.34 4.27
C ALA A 402 -18.35 -33.94 5.54
N ARG A 403 -18.78 -33.44 6.70
CA ARG A 403 -18.31 -33.92 8.02
C ARG A 403 -19.49 -34.57 8.76
N ALA A 404 -19.32 -35.78 9.23
CA ALA A 404 -20.36 -36.47 10.01
C ALA A 404 -20.83 -35.58 11.17
N ALA A 405 -22.15 -35.51 11.34
CA ALA A 405 -22.87 -34.80 12.38
C ALA A 405 -23.90 -35.73 13.05
N GLU A 406 -24.68 -35.21 13.98
CA GLU A 406 -25.68 -36.01 14.71
C GLU A 406 -26.79 -36.53 13.80
N ALA A 407 -27.43 -37.60 14.22
CA ALA A 407 -28.62 -38.22 13.61
C ALA A 407 -28.45 -38.54 12.11
N GLY A 408 -27.24 -38.96 11.69
CA GLY A 408 -26.94 -39.31 10.30
C GLY A 408 -26.89 -38.15 9.31
N ALA A 409 -26.84 -36.92 9.81
CA ALA A 409 -26.55 -35.73 8.99
C ALA A 409 -25.07 -35.61 8.75
N GLN A 410 -24.72 -34.82 7.72
CA GLN A 410 -23.35 -34.41 7.43
C GLN A 410 -23.34 -32.89 7.26
N ASP A 411 -22.51 -32.20 8.05
CA ASP A 411 -22.26 -30.78 7.89
C ASP A 411 -21.42 -30.50 6.61
N LEU A 412 -21.82 -29.51 5.86
CA LEU A 412 -21.08 -29.04 4.69
C LEU A 412 -20.13 -27.92 5.10
N ILE A 413 -18.84 -28.23 5.10
CA ILE A 413 -17.80 -27.27 5.47
C ILE A 413 -17.13 -26.76 4.21
N LEU A 414 -17.33 -25.48 3.89
CA LEU A 414 -16.59 -24.75 2.87
C LEU A 414 -15.24 -24.34 3.46
N PHE A 415 -14.17 -24.64 2.76
CA PHE A 415 -12.80 -24.37 3.15
C PHE A 415 -12.03 -23.63 2.06
N ASN A 416 -11.17 -22.69 2.43
CA ASN A 416 -10.25 -22.00 1.54
C ASN A 416 -8.80 -22.37 1.91
N SER A 417 -8.19 -23.28 1.17
CA SER A 417 -6.79 -23.72 1.37
C SER A 417 -5.77 -22.85 0.63
N GLY A 418 -6.24 -21.84 -0.12
CA GLY A 418 -5.37 -20.94 -0.88
C GLY A 418 -4.67 -19.89 -0.03
N ASN A 419 -3.90 -19.03 -0.69
CA ASN A 419 -3.19 -17.89 -0.08
C ASN A 419 -3.97 -16.56 -0.17
N ALA A 420 -5.15 -16.56 -0.76
CA ALA A 420 -5.97 -15.36 -0.95
C ALA A 420 -7.40 -15.55 -0.41
N ASP A 421 -7.94 -14.50 0.20
CA ASP A 421 -9.34 -14.42 0.59
C ASP A 421 -10.21 -14.47 -0.67
N ALA A 422 -11.29 -15.20 -0.62
CA ALA A 422 -12.19 -15.41 -1.74
C ALA A 422 -13.61 -14.95 -1.44
N ALA A 423 -14.32 -14.48 -2.45
CA ALA A 423 -15.77 -14.34 -2.36
C ALA A 423 -16.40 -15.71 -2.08
N LEU A 424 -17.48 -15.72 -1.33
CA LEU A 424 -18.27 -16.94 -1.15
C LEU A 424 -18.78 -17.43 -2.52
N PRO A 425 -18.66 -18.72 -2.84
CA PRO A 425 -19.17 -19.31 -4.08
C PRO A 425 -20.64 -18.99 -4.31
N SER A 426 -21.02 -18.74 -5.56
CA SER A 426 -22.41 -18.43 -5.93
C SER A 426 -23.34 -19.63 -5.69
N ALA A 427 -22.83 -20.84 -5.95
CA ALA A 427 -23.56 -22.08 -5.71
C ALA A 427 -22.62 -23.23 -5.32
N ILE A 428 -23.16 -24.18 -4.58
CA ILE A 428 -22.51 -25.43 -4.22
C ILE A 428 -23.45 -26.56 -4.62
N ARG A 429 -23.02 -27.38 -5.56
CA ARG A 429 -23.74 -28.58 -6.00
C ARG A 429 -23.05 -29.83 -5.49
N TRP A 430 -23.78 -30.92 -5.35
CA TRP A 430 -23.21 -32.22 -4.98
C TRP A 430 -23.77 -33.33 -5.88
N ALA A 431 -22.98 -34.36 -6.05
CA ALA A 431 -23.39 -35.54 -6.79
C ALA A 431 -23.94 -36.57 -5.80
N GLY A 432 -25.10 -37.16 -6.13
CA GLY A 432 -25.78 -38.14 -5.32
C GLY A 432 -27.15 -37.70 -4.82
N THR A 433 -27.98 -38.67 -4.38
CA THR A 433 -29.31 -38.41 -3.88
C THR A 433 -29.30 -38.26 -2.39
N CYS A 434 -29.80 -37.14 -1.89
CA CYS A 434 -29.96 -36.86 -0.48
C CYS A 434 -31.45 -36.75 -0.10
N ARG A 435 -31.84 -37.31 1.04
CA ARG A 435 -33.22 -37.29 1.52
C ARG A 435 -33.62 -35.93 2.09
N ALA A 436 -32.64 -35.18 2.60
CA ALA A 436 -32.86 -33.87 3.18
C ALA A 436 -31.57 -33.06 3.08
N ALA A 437 -31.73 -31.75 2.95
CA ALA A 437 -30.64 -30.77 2.97
C ALA A 437 -31.16 -29.42 3.43
N ASP A 438 -30.29 -28.56 3.97
CA ASP A 438 -30.60 -27.15 4.19
C ASP A 438 -29.33 -26.30 4.17
N GLY A 439 -29.47 -25.00 3.84
CA GLY A 439 -28.41 -24.03 3.82
C GLY A 439 -28.42 -23.15 5.06
N ILE A 440 -27.23 -22.79 5.56
CA ILE A 440 -27.04 -21.86 6.67
C ILE A 440 -25.90 -20.88 6.38
N ASN A 441 -25.75 -19.86 7.23
CA ASN A 441 -24.61 -18.92 7.20
C ASN A 441 -24.37 -18.27 5.83
N GLY A 442 -25.45 -17.78 5.20
CA GLY A 442 -25.39 -17.09 3.92
C GLY A 442 -25.67 -17.96 2.69
N TYR A 443 -26.18 -19.17 2.92
CA TYR A 443 -26.67 -20.09 1.88
C TYR A 443 -28.10 -20.53 2.15
N THR A 444 -28.86 -20.77 1.10
CA THR A 444 -30.20 -21.32 1.11
C THR A 444 -30.26 -22.52 0.17
N LEU A 445 -31.10 -23.51 0.53
CA LEU A 445 -31.36 -24.66 -0.32
C LEU A 445 -32.26 -24.22 -1.50
N GLU A 446 -31.86 -24.52 -2.71
CA GLU A 446 -32.65 -24.38 -3.92
C GLU A 446 -32.64 -25.68 -4.72
N GLN A 447 -33.56 -25.81 -5.68
CA GLN A 447 -33.69 -26.96 -6.56
C GLN A 447 -33.94 -26.51 -7.98
N ASP A 448 -33.25 -27.13 -8.94
CA ASP A 448 -33.49 -26.95 -10.39
C ASP A 448 -33.46 -28.30 -11.13
N SER A 449 -33.42 -28.29 -12.47
CA SER A 449 -33.34 -29.51 -13.28
C SER A 449 -32.10 -30.36 -13.04
N GLY A 450 -31.02 -29.79 -12.46
CA GLY A 450 -29.79 -30.47 -12.06
C GLY A 450 -29.82 -31.04 -10.66
N GLY A 451 -30.91 -30.86 -9.90
CA GLY A 451 -31.08 -31.34 -8.53
C GLY A 451 -31.04 -30.24 -7.48
N ALA A 452 -30.93 -30.65 -6.22
CA ALA A 452 -30.83 -29.74 -5.09
C ALA A 452 -29.38 -29.17 -4.98
N TYR A 453 -29.28 -27.91 -4.60
CA TYR A 453 -27.99 -27.22 -4.41
C TYR A 453 -28.11 -26.10 -3.35
N LEU A 454 -27.00 -25.67 -2.82
CA LEU A 454 -26.94 -24.48 -1.97
C LEU A 454 -26.63 -23.25 -2.81
N ARG A 455 -27.51 -22.25 -2.74
CA ARG A 455 -27.31 -20.94 -3.38
C ARG A 455 -26.87 -19.93 -2.35
N ARG A 456 -25.88 -19.09 -2.71
CA ARG A 456 -25.50 -17.96 -1.87
C ARG A 456 -26.65 -16.96 -1.74
N SER A 457 -27.10 -16.73 -0.51
CA SER A 457 -28.14 -15.76 -0.16
C SER A 457 -27.57 -14.46 0.44
N GLN A 458 -26.29 -14.48 0.87
CA GLN A 458 -25.62 -13.31 1.40
C GLN A 458 -24.21 -13.23 0.86
N ASP A 459 -23.77 -12.02 0.46
CA ASP A 459 -22.39 -11.78 0.10
C ASP A 459 -21.45 -11.89 1.29
N GLY A 460 -20.21 -12.27 1.02
CA GLY A 460 -19.19 -12.41 2.06
C GLY A 460 -17.87 -12.90 1.50
N LEU A 461 -16.87 -12.92 2.38
CA LEU A 461 -15.53 -13.45 2.08
C LEU A 461 -15.24 -14.66 2.96
N LEU A 462 -14.59 -15.66 2.39
CA LEU A 462 -13.92 -16.71 3.13
C LEU A 462 -12.42 -16.46 3.15
N ARG A 463 -11.88 -16.21 4.32
CA ARG A 463 -10.45 -15.91 4.51
C ARG A 463 -9.57 -17.09 4.12
N ALA A 464 -8.38 -16.83 3.61
CA ALA A 464 -7.37 -17.85 3.37
C ALA A 464 -7.05 -18.62 4.66
N GLY A 465 -7.07 -19.95 4.60
CA GLY A 465 -6.98 -20.84 5.74
C GLY A 465 -8.25 -20.92 6.59
N GLY A 466 -9.33 -20.22 6.18
CA GLY A 466 -10.60 -20.21 6.90
C GLY A 466 -11.55 -21.33 6.48
N GLN A 467 -12.55 -21.60 7.32
CA GLN A 467 -13.63 -22.53 7.05
C GLN A 467 -14.98 -21.95 7.50
N ARG A 468 -16.06 -22.39 6.86
CA ARG A 468 -17.44 -21.98 7.16
C ARG A 468 -18.36 -23.19 7.02
N ASN A 469 -19.18 -23.48 8.02
CA ASN A 469 -20.31 -24.40 7.86
C ASN A 469 -21.38 -23.66 7.03
N ILE A 470 -21.73 -24.20 5.85
CA ILE A 470 -22.65 -23.60 4.89
C ILE A 470 -23.99 -24.30 4.79
N GLY A 471 -24.14 -25.45 5.46
CA GLY A 471 -25.34 -26.24 5.41
C GLY A 471 -25.10 -27.64 5.93
N TRP A 472 -26.11 -28.47 5.76
CA TRP A 472 -26.05 -29.88 6.07
C TRP A 472 -26.85 -30.71 5.05
N ILE A 473 -26.50 -31.99 4.93
CA ILE A 473 -27.17 -32.95 4.04
C ILE A 473 -27.39 -34.26 4.77
N ARG A 474 -28.40 -35.02 4.32
CA ARG A 474 -28.62 -36.45 4.68
C ARG A 474 -28.73 -37.26 3.41
N CYS A 475 -27.72 -38.02 3.09
CA CYS A 475 -27.62 -38.84 1.90
C CYS A 475 -27.44 -40.32 2.29
N GLU A 476 -27.93 -41.25 1.51
CA GLU A 476 -27.83 -42.69 1.81
C GLU A 476 -26.35 -43.14 1.80
N ASN A 477 -25.56 -42.70 0.79
CA ASN A 477 -24.16 -43.12 0.63
C ASN A 477 -23.17 -41.93 0.72
N GLY A 478 -23.64 -40.75 1.22
CA GLY A 478 -22.89 -39.51 1.17
C GLY A 478 -22.70 -38.97 -0.26
N PRO A 479 -22.34 -37.70 -0.42
CA PRO A 479 -22.03 -37.16 -1.74
C PRO A 479 -20.69 -37.66 -2.22
N SER A 480 -20.59 -38.01 -3.52
CA SER A 480 -19.34 -38.47 -4.12
C SER A 480 -18.41 -37.30 -4.49
N SER A 481 -18.95 -36.12 -4.74
CA SER A 481 -18.18 -34.91 -5.07
C SER A 481 -19.02 -33.66 -4.85
N PHE A 482 -18.31 -32.54 -4.75
CA PHE A 482 -18.89 -31.20 -4.71
C PHE A 482 -18.41 -30.38 -5.89
N ASP A 483 -19.30 -29.64 -6.53
CA ASP A 483 -19.01 -28.62 -7.52
C ASP A 483 -19.19 -27.24 -6.88
N VAL A 484 -18.08 -26.49 -6.79
CA VAL A 484 -18.02 -25.17 -6.16
C VAL A 484 -18.01 -24.12 -7.25
N GLN A 485 -19.12 -23.45 -7.48
CA GLN A 485 -19.28 -22.46 -8.54
C GLN A 485 -18.92 -21.06 -8.04
N PRO A 486 -18.04 -20.31 -8.74
CA PRO A 486 -17.57 -18.97 -8.35
C PRO A 486 -18.68 -17.94 -8.14
#